data_eddf1640d25c760e97561fa082de19b4
#
_entry.id   eddf1640d25c760e97561fa082de19b4
#
_cell.length_a   1.000
_cell.length_b   1.000
_cell.length_c   1.000
_cell.angle_alpha   90.00
_cell.angle_beta   90.00
_cell.angle_gamma   90.00
#
_symmetry.space_group_name_H-M   'P 1'
#
loop_
_entity.id
_entity.type
_entity.pdbx_description
1 polymer ?
#
loop_
_entity_poly.entity_id
_entity_poly.type
_entity_poly.pdbx_seq_one_letter_code
_entity_poly.pdbx_strand_id
1 'polypeptide(L)'
;MAEVVFSSWGGKVVDNRQGGELETAVFKLPENYLDEGKIAAFMGWDGVIVLDKDIDVVTMAAEYMQNVQEKYCCAKCTPGKRGTRVMMDTLSRILVGHGEESDLDTLSGLADLLDNCKCTLCMTAAKPVLDTVKYFRDDYLAYLRGERKEKKAKAYHSKLTAPCMDRCPAHIDIPTYVEEIKDYRHDESLATIRDYMPIAAVCGRVCPHPCESACRRALVDEPVSIMVLKRVASDHEWLHNHTPPMQPKPSTGKKVMVVGAGPAGLTTAYYLALEGHKVKIIDMLNEPGGTVAVGIPDYRMPRDLLQREADVIAALGVEIEYGVKLGRDVSLRELKEQYDAVFLGTGAFKSKPMGVEGEDQGYDGFSEGGIHYLRKVALGEPIETPPRVVVVGGGNTAIDCVRVALREGAEESILLYRRTRKEMPAEPYEVDDAEEENVKFYFLALPTKLITENNKIIGIEVQKMELGEPDDSGRRRPVPVPGSEYVLDCDLVIPAIGQDPDLSYLEDGDYGIKQTRWNSIVTHGGTMMTDNEGIFAGGDCEYGAMTVVLAVGHGRRAARVMHRYLMEGKAYLCLLYTSDAADDAL
;
A
#
# COMPACT_ATOMS: atom_id res chain seq x y z
N MET A 1 14.46 -9.69 18.51
CA MET A 1 12.96 -9.77 18.51
C MET A 1 12.51 -9.67 19.95
N ALA A 2 11.58 -8.79 20.28
CA ALA A 2 11.02 -8.78 21.62
C ALA A 2 10.25 -10.08 21.85
N GLU A 3 10.44 -10.66 23.01
CA GLU A 3 9.83 -11.92 23.39
C GLU A 3 8.35 -11.68 23.69
N VAL A 4 7.45 -12.34 22.97
CA VAL A 4 6.01 -12.21 23.16
C VAL A 4 5.62 -12.93 24.44
N VAL A 5 5.07 -12.20 25.38
CA VAL A 5 4.55 -12.76 26.64
C VAL A 5 3.20 -13.43 26.41
N PHE A 6 2.33 -12.77 25.66
CA PHE A 6 1.01 -13.28 25.29
C PHE A 6 0.53 -12.65 23.98
N SER A 7 -0.18 -13.42 23.17
CA SER A 7 -0.88 -12.91 22.00
C SER A 7 -2.17 -13.70 21.73
N SER A 8 -3.25 -12.99 21.38
CA SER A 8 -4.50 -13.56 20.87
C SER A 8 -4.80 -13.11 19.44
N TRP A 9 -3.79 -12.64 18.72
CA TRP A 9 -3.92 -11.99 17.42
C TRP A 9 -4.30 -12.95 16.29
N GLY A 10 -5.23 -12.53 15.42
CA GLY A 10 -5.62 -13.32 14.25
C GLY A 10 -6.33 -14.64 14.56
N GLY A 11 -6.96 -14.75 15.73
CA GLY A 11 -7.59 -16.00 16.19
C GLY A 11 -6.60 -17.06 16.67
N LYS A 12 -5.29 -16.73 16.67
CA LYS A 12 -4.22 -17.61 17.14
C LYS A 12 -3.77 -17.16 18.53
N VAL A 13 -3.76 -18.09 19.48
CA VAL A 13 -3.32 -17.77 20.85
C VAL A 13 -1.92 -18.34 21.08
N VAL A 14 -1.05 -17.48 21.58
CA VAL A 14 0.30 -17.84 22.07
C VAL A 14 0.41 -17.33 23.51
N ASP A 15 0.72 -18.21 24.46
CA ASP A 15 0.80 -17.89 25.87
C ASP A 15 2.11 -18.39 26.48
N ASN A 16 3.09 -17.49 26.57
CA ASN A 16 4.42 -17.76 27.10
C ASN A 16 4.57 -17.36 28.59
N ARG A 17 3.48 -17.03 29.28
CA ARG A 17 3.51 -16.55 30.66
C ARG A 17 3.99 -17.60 31.70
N GLN A 18 3.81 -18.88 31.40
CA GLN A 18 4.11 -19.96 32.34
C GLN A 18 5.52 -20.56 32.19
N GLY A 19 6.32 -20.10 31.21
CA GLY A 19 7.62 -20.63 30.91
C GLY A 19 7.55 -21.99 30.19
N GLY A 20 8.58 -22.34 29.44
CA GLY A 20 8.65 -23.53 28.61
C GLY A 20 9.38 -23.25 27.30
N GLU A 21 9.23 -24.12 26.31
CA GLU A 21 9.64 -23.83 24.94
C GLU A 21 8.79 -22.66 24.41
N LEU A 22 9.45 -21.56 24.01
CA LEU A 22 8.76 -20.35 23.57
C LEU A 22 8.03 -20.61 22.25
N GLU A 23 6.72 -20.48 22.24
CA GLU A 23 5.95 -20.46 21.01
C GLU A 23 6.18 -19.15 20.25
N THR A 24 6.47 -19.27 18.95
CA THR A 24 6.65 -18.11 18.09
C THR A 24 5.30 -17.57 17.62
N ALA A 25 4.95 -16.35 17.99
CA ALA A 25 3.78 -15.69 17.47
C ALA A 25 3.98 -15.29 16.00
N VAL A 26 3.05 -15.72 15.14
CA VAL A 26 3.09 -15.43 13.70
C VAL A 26 2.35 -14.11 13.44
N PHE A 27 2.93 -13.01 13.86
CA PHE A 27 2.54 -11.68 13.42
C PHE A 27 3.81 -10.84 13.20
N LYS A 28 3.75 -9.96 12.24
CA LYS A 28 4.79 -8.94 12.07
C LYS A 28 4.29 -7.66 12.74
N LEU A 29 4.72 -7.43 13.98
CA LEU A 29 4.80 -6.05 14.43
C LEU A 29 5.96 -5.41 13.67
N PRO A 30 5.84 -4.18 13.24
CA PRO A 30 6.96 -3.45 12.65
C PRO A 30 8.15 -3.45 13.60
N GLU A 31 9.34 -3.65 13.06
CA GLU A 31 10.57 -3.73 13.85
C GLU A 31 10.78 -2.51 14.75
N ASN A 32 10.31 -1.35 14.32
CA ASN A 32 10.37 -0.08 15.06
C ASN A 32 9.58 -0.07 16.39
N TYR A 33 8.60 -0.96 16.55
CA TYR A 33 7.85 -1.10 17.80
C TYR A 33 8.56 -2.01 18.81
N LEU A 34 9.47 -2.84 18.34
CA LEU A 34 10.18 -3.83 19.14
C LEU A 34 11.52 -3.32 19.66
N ASP A 35 12.06 -2.24 19.05
CA ASP A 35 13.33 -1.66 19.48
C ASP A 35 13.14 -0.73 20.67
N GLU A 36 14.01 -0.90 21.68
CA GLU A 36 14.16 -0.07 22.88
C GLU A 36 13.10 -0.24 23.98
N GLY A 37 12.26 -1.26 23.99
CA GLY A 37 11.29 -1.49 25.07
C GLY A 37 10.23 -0.37 25.20
N LYS A 38 9.91 0.31 24.11
CA LYS A 38 8.98 1.45 24.08
C LYS A 38 7.52 1.03 24.16
N ILE A 39 7.16 -0.17 23.69
CA ILE A 39 5.80 -0.69 23.73
C ILE A 39 5.75 -1.92 24.61
N ALA A 40 4.90 -1.87 25.63
CA ALA A 40 4.66 -2.99 26.54
C ALA A 40 3.52 -3.90 26.08
N ALA A 41 2.56 -3.37 25.30
CA ALA A 41 1.46 -4.12 24.72
C ALA A 41 0.83 -3.38 23.54
N PHE A 42 0.08 -4.13 22.74
CA PHE A 42 -0.71 -3.62 21.62
C PHE A 42 -2.13 -4.19 21.70
N MET A 43 -3.14 -3.35 21.53
CA MET A 43 -4.54 -3.74 21.39
C MET A 43 -5.12 -3.26 20.07
N GLY A 44 -5.84 -4.10 19.38
CA GLY A 44 -6.48 -3.73 18.12
C GLY A 44 -7.65 -4.64 17.76
N TRP A 45 -8.23 -4.40 16.60
CA TRP A 45 -9.43 -5.07 16.09
C TRP A 45 -9.33 -6.61 16.04
N ASP A 46 -8.15 -7.18 16.02
CA ASP A 46 -7.93 -8.64 15.87
C ASP A 46 -7.45 -9.33 17.15
N GLY A 47 -7.23 -8.59 18.21
CA GLY A 47 -6.84 -9.15 19.50
C GLY A 47 -5.91 -8.25 20.31
N VAL A 48 -5.14 -8.88 21.19
CA VAL A 48 -4.16 -8.22 22.06
C VAL A 48 -2.81 -8.93 21.95
N ILE A 49 -1.73 -8.14 22.02
CA ILE A 49 -0.34 -8.61 22.08
C ILE A 49 0.28 -7.97 23.32
N VAL A 50 0.87 -8.77 24.18
CA VAL A 50 1.57 -8.35 25.40
C VAL A 50 3.04 -8.72 25.28
N LEU A 51 3.91 -7.71 25.36
CA LEU A 51 5.36 -7.83 25.27
C LEU A 51 6.04 -7.66 26.62
N ASP A 52 5.37 -7.09 27.60
CA ASP A 52 5.87 -6.90 28.94
C ASP A 52 4.91 -7.47 29.97
N LYS A 53 5.37 -8.43 30.78
CA LYS A 53 4.58 -9.10 31.81
C LYS A 53 4.07 -8.16 32.92
N ASP A 54 4.69 -6.98 33.06
CA ASP A 54 4.36 -6.02 34.11
C ASP A 54 3.32 -4.97 33.67
N ILE A 55 2.77 -5.11 32.46
CA ILE A 55 1.70 -4.21 32.01
C ILE A 55 0.40 -4.43 32.78
N ASP A 56 -0.31 -3.35 33.07
CA ASP A 56 -1.65 -3.40 33.63
C ASP A 56 -2.69 -3.57 32.54
N VAL A 57 -3.07 -4.83 32.29
CA VAL A 57 -3.99 -5.21 31.22
C VAL A 57 -5.40 -4.66 31.45
N VAL A 58 -5.82 -4.52 32.70
CA VAL A 58 -7.17 -4.04 33.05
C VAL A 58 -7.31 -2.54 32.76
N THR A 59 -6.30 -1.74 33.20
CA THR A 59 -6.24 -0.31 32.84
C THR A 59 -6.16 -0.12 31.34
N MET A 60 -5.33 -0.91 30.64
CA MET A 60 -5.21 -0.86 29.19
C MET A 60 -6.54 -1.12 28.49
N ALA A 61 -7.29 -2.16 28.92
CA ALA A 61 -8.59 -2.49 28.35
C ALA A 61 -9.64 -1.39 28.55
N ALA A 62 -9.61 -0.73 29.73
CA ALA A 62 -10.54 0.35 30.03
C ALA A 62 -10.24 1.62 29.22
N GLU A 63 -8.97 2.03 29.11
CA GLU A 63 -8.55 3.17 28.30
C GLU A 63 -8.85 2.94 26.81
N TYR A 64 -8.61 1.71 26.32
CA TYR A 64 -8.97 1.32 24.98
C TYR A 64 -10.47 1.48 24.73
N MET A 65 -11.32 0.96 25.65
CA MET A 65 -12.76 1.00 25.49
C MET A 65 -13.32 2.43 25.64
N GLN A 66 -12.68 3.28 26.44
CA GLN A 66 -13.01 4.69 26.54
C GLN A 66 -12.75 5.39 25.20
N ASN A 67 -11.61 5.15 24.55
CA ASN A 67 -11.33 5.68 23.21
C ASN A 67 -12.35 5.20 22.18
N VAL A 68 -12.75 3.92 22.22
CA VAL A 68 -13.82 3.38 21.36
C VAL A 68 -15.09 4.19 21.50
N GLN A 69 -15.54 4.37 22.74
CA GLN A 69 -16.81 5.03 23.03
C GLN A 69 -16.81 6.52 22.68
N GLU A 70 -15.73 7.23 23.01
CA GLU A 70 -15.68 8.69 22.90
C GLU A 70 -15.31 9.18 21.49
N LYS A 71 -14.43 8.46 20.78
CA LYS A 71 -13.86 8.95 19.54
C LYS A 71 -14.35 8.21 18.29
N TYR A 72 -14.65 6.90 18.40
CA TYR A 72 -14.82 6.06 17.22
C TYR A 72 -16.24 5.49 17.06
N CYS A 73 -17.02 5.35 18.14
CA CYS A 73 -18.39 4.89 18.03
C CYS A 73 -19.28 5.98 17.43
N CYS A 74 -19.76 5.78 16.21
CA CYS A 74 -20.63 6.74 15.52
C CYS A 74 -22.04 6.88 16.12
N ALA A 75 -22.38 6.07 17.13
CA ALA A 75 -23.67 6.05 17.85
C ALA A 75 -24.93 5.85 16.98
N LYS A 76 -24.80 5.45 15.71
CA LYS A 76 -25.90 5.27 14.76
C LYS A 76 -26.70 3.97 14.96
N CYS A 77 -26.19 2.98 15.68
CA CYS A 77 -26.92 1.75 16.01
C CYS A 77 -27.01 1.52 17.51
N THR A 78 -28.14 0.93 17.96
CA THR A 78 -28.36 0.66 19.40
C THR A 78 -27.32 -0.27 19.99
N PRO A 79 -26.94 -1.41 19.37
CA PRO A 79 -25.91 -2.28 19.90
C PRO A 79 -24.56 -1.55 20.07
N GLY A 80 -24.09 -0.83 19.07
CA GLY A 80 -22.83 -0.06 19.17
C GLY A 80 -22.88 1.01 20.24
N LYS A 81 -23.89 1.90 20.22
CA LYS A 81 -24.03 3.00 21.16
C LYS A 81 -24.18 2.54 22.63
N ARG A 82 -25.00 1.51 22.87
CA ARG A 82 -25.30 1.01 24.20
C ARG A 82 -24.25 -0.01 24.67
N GLY A 83 -23.87 -0.96 23.81
CA GLY A 83 -22.93 -2.01 24.17
C GLY A 83 -21.53 -1.48 24.49
N THR A 84 -20.98 -0.58 23.67
CA THR A 84 -19.67 0.02 23.95
C THR A 84 -19.70 0.86 25.23
N ARG A 85 -20.80 1.57 25.49
CA ARG A 85 -20.96 2.35 26.72
C ARG A 85 -21.03 1.46 27.95
N VAL A 86 -21.85 0.42 27.93
CA VAL A 86 -21.97 -0.52 29.07
C VAL A 86 -20.62 -1.20 29.33
N MET A 87 -19.88 -1.58 28.28
CA MET A 87 -18.55 -2.17 28.43
C MET A 87 -17.57 -1.20 29.08
N MET A 88 -17.54 0.07 28.64
CA MET A 88 -16.71 1.12 29.24
C MET A 88 -17.08 1.37 30.71
N ASP A 89 -18.37 1.56 31.01
CA ASP A 89 -18.86 1.82 32.36
C ASP A 89 -18.55 0.65 33.32
N THR A 90 -18.65 -0.61 32.81
CA THR A 90 -18.32 -1.82 33.59
C THR A 90 -16.82 -1.89 33.90
N LEU A 91 -15.95 -1.69 32.87
CA LEU A 91 -14.51 -1.64 33.10
C LEU A 91 -14.10 -0.52 34.08
N SER A 92 -14.75 0.63 33.96
CA SER A 92 -14.50 1.76 34.87
C SER A 92 -14.88 1.42 36.32
N ARG A 93 -16.01 0.72 36.56
CA ARG A 93 -16.37 0.24 37.90
C ARG A 93 -15.34 -0.73 38.48
N ILE A 94 -14.86 -1.66 37.66
CA ILE A 94 -13.81 -2.61 38.05
C ILE A 94 -12.54 -1.85 38.45
N LEU A 95 -12.10 -0.87 37.64
CA LEU A 95 -10.89 -0.08 37.92
C LEU A 95 -10.94 0.67 39.25
N VAL A 96 -12.09 1.23 39.60
CA VAL A 96 -12.23 1.99 40.86
C VAL A 96 -12.56 1.11 42.07
N GLY A 97 -12.64 -0.22 41.90
CA GLY A 97 -12.91 -1.19 42.94
C GLY A 97 -14.38 -1.26 43.38
N HIS A 98 -15.29 -0.80 42.52
CA HIS A 98 -16.75 -0.88 42.73
C HIS A 98 -17.40 -1.98 41.86
N GLY A 99 -16.58 -2.81 41.19
CA GLY A 99 -17.04 -3.92 40.37
C GLY A 99 -17.36 -5.17 41.22
N GLU A 100 -18.14 -6.04 40.62
CA GLU A 100 -18.48 -7.37 41.16
C GLU A 100 -18.02 -8.46 40.15
N GLU A 101 -17.92 -9.72 40.59
CA GLU A 101 -17.50 -10.81 39.72
C GLU A 101 -18.47 -11.01 38.54
N SER A 102 -19.78 -10.73 38.74
CA SER A 102 -20.82 -10.70 37.71
C SER A 102 -20.55 -9.67 36.59
N ASP A 103 -19.69 -8.67 36.83
CA ASP A 103 -19.29 -7.72 35.79
C ASP A 103 -18.45 -8.40 34.70
N LEU A 104 -17.68 -9.43 35.02
CA LEU A 104 -16.91 -10.19 34.05
C LEU A 104 -17.84 -11.02 33.12
N ASP A 105 -18.93 -11.54 33.66
CA ASP A 105 -19.95 -12.24 32.89
C ASP A 105 -20.72 -11.23 32.01
N THR A 106 -20.99 -10.04 32.53
CA THR A 106 -21.60 -8.93 31.79
C THR A 106 -20.72 -8.55 30.59
N LEU A 107 -19.40 -8.35 30.78
CA LEU A 107 -18.47 -8.05 29.69
C LEU A 107 -18.50 -9.15 28.63
N SER A 108 -18.51 -10.41 29.04
CA SER A 108 -18.55 -11.54 28.11
C SER A 108 -19.87 -11.59 27.31
N GLY A 109 -21.01 -11.34 27.98
CA GLY A 109 -22.32 -11.31 27.33
C GLY A 109 -22.54 -10.13 26.35
N LEU A 110 -21.77 -9.05 26.51
CA LEU A 110 -21.82 -7.93 25.57
C LEU A 110 -21.25 -8.28 24.17
N ALA A 111 -20.46 -9.34 24.03
CA ALA A 111 -19.95 -9.79 22.74
C ALA A 111 -21.09 -10.06 21.75
N ASP A 112 -22.07 -10.86 22.15
CA ASP A 112 -23.22 -11.22 21.31
C ASP A 112 -24.05 -9.98 20.92
N LEU A 113 -24.13 -8.99 21.82
CA LEU A 113 -24.80 -7.73 21.52
C LEU A 113 -24.04 -6.93 20.47
N LEU A 114 -22.71 -6.84 20.60
CA LEU A 114 -21.86 -6.05 19.71
C LEU A 114 -21.71 -6.69 18.33
N ASP A 115 -21.83 -8.02 18.22
CA ASP A 115 -21.87 -8.71 16.93
C ASP A 115 -23.08 -8.30 16.06
N ASN A 116 -24.11 -7.74 16.67
CA ASN A 116 -25.25 -7.17 15.95
C ASN A 116 -25.09 -5.68 15.60
N CYS A 117 -23.90 -5.12 15.71
CA CYS A 117 -23.63 -3.75 15.26
C CYS A 117 -23.74 -3.62 13.74
N LYS A 118 -24.13 -2.42 13.28
CA LYS A 118 -24.19 -2.11 11.84
C LYS A 118 -22.81 -1.86 11.22
N CYS A 119 -21.78 -1.63 12.02
CA CYS A 119 -20.43 -1.38 11.55
C CYS A 119 -19.43 -2.38 12.15
N THR A 120 -18.46 -2.77 11.37
CA THR A 120 -17.42 -3.71 11.80
C THR A 120 -16.55 -3.16 12.93
N LEU A 121 -16.40 -1.84 13.04
CA LEU A 121 -15.61 -1.22 14.10
C LEU A 121 -16.13 -1.58 15.50
N CYS A 122 -17.42 -1.38 15.77
CA CYS A 122 -17.99 -1.75 17.06
C CYS A 122 -18.04 -3.28 17.27
N MET A 123 -18.26 -4.06 16.21
CA MET A 123 -18.21 -5.53 16.27
C MET A 123 -16.84 -6.04 16.70
N THR A 124 -15.77 -5.44 16.18
CA THR A 124 -14.40 -5.90 16.43
C THR A 124 -13.76 -5.25 17.64
N ALA A 125 -14.23 -4.08 18.05
CA ALA A 125 -13.66 -3.33 19.18
C ALA A 125 -13.78 -4.08 20.51
N ALA A 126 -14.79 -4.92 20.69
CA ALA A 126 -14.96 -5.70 21.91
C ALA A 126 -13.95 -6.85 22.03
N LYS A 127 -13.51 -7.42 20.91
CA LYS A 127 -12.69 -8.63 20.89
C LYS A 127 -11.43 -8.56 21.76
N PRO A 128 -10.55 -7.54 21.64
CA PRO A 128 -9.36 -7.47 22.46
C PRO A 128 -9.66 -7.33 23.95
N VAL A 129 -10.76 -6.64 24.32
CA VAL A 129 -11.21 -6.55 25.72
C VAL A 129 -11.64 -7.93 26.21
N LEU A 130 -12.44 -8.66 25.45
CA LEU A 130 -12.90 -10.00 25.80
C LEU A 130 -11.73 -10.98 25.93
N ASP A 131 -10.75 -10.87 25.05
CA ASP A 131 -9.53 -11.67 25.16
C ASP A 131 -8.77 -11.36 26.45
N THR A 132 -8.69 -10.09 26.90
CA THR A 132 -8.09 -9.77 28.20
C THR A 132 -8.89 -10.34 29.34
N VAL A 133 -10.21 -10.24 29.35
CA VAL A 133 -11.09 -10.83 30.39
C VAL A 133 -10.91 -12.35 30.44
N LYS A 134 -10.80 -13.01 29.30
CA LYS A 134 -10.66 -14.45 29.21
C LYS A 134 -9.29 -14.94 29.68
N TYR A 135 -8.20 -14.32 29.19
CA TYR A 135 -6.85 -14.84 29.39
C TYR A 135 -6.11 -14.20 30.55
N PHE A 136 -6.57 -13.06 31.07
CA PHE A 136 -6.02 -12.35 32.24
C PHE A 136 -7.05 -12.20 33.36
N ARG A 137 -7.94 -13.18 33.49
CA ARG A 137 -9.04 -13.16 34.49
C ARG A 137 -8.55 -12.89 35.91
N ASP A 138 -7.39 -13.42 36.29
CA ASP A 138 -6.82 -13.23 37.60
C ASP A 138 -6.45 -11.77 37.91
N ASP A 139 -6.01 -11.01 36.90
CA ASP A 139 -5.74 -9.59 37.03
C ASP A 139 -7.04 -8.81 37.31
N TYR A 140 -8.14 -9.15 36.65
CA TYR A 140 -9.46 -8.58 36.89
C TYR A 140 -9.96 -8.91 38.33
N LEU A 141 -9.83 -10.17 38.74
CA LEU A 141 -10.21 -10.60 40.09
C LEU A 141 -9.38 -9.90 41.19
N ALA A 142 -8.10 -9.60 40.93
CA ALA A 142 -7.28 -8.83 41.84
C ALA A 142 -7.80 -7.40 42.01
N TYR A 143 -8.26 -6.74 40.95
CA TYR A 143 -8.91 -5.44 41.02
C TYR A 143 -10.20 -5.49 41.86
N LEU A 144 -11.05 -6.51 41.66
CA LEU A 144 -12.29 -6.71 42.39
C LEU A 144 -12.06 -6.94 43.92
N ARG A 145 -10.90 -7.53 44.27
CA ARG A 145 -10.52 -7.75 45.68
C ARG A 145 -9.79 -6.57 46.31
N GLY A 146 -9.55 -5.50 45.53
CA GLY A 146 -8.75 -4.35 46.02
C GLY A 146 -7.25 -4.64 46.09
N GLU A 147 -6.79 -5.76 45.53
CA GLU A 147 -5.39 -6.21 45.53
C GLU A 147 -4.62 -5.57 44.36
N ARG A 148 -4.63 -4.23 44.25
CA ARG A 148 -3.91 -3.53 43.18
C ARG A 148 -2.41 -3.77 43.31
N LYS A 149 -1.79 -4.40 42.33
CA LYS A 149 -0.34 -4.30 42.15
C LYS A 149 -0.07 -2.93 41.52
N GLU A 150 0.77 -2.11 42.17
CA GLU A 150 1.34 -0.93 41.54
C GLU A 150 2.20 -1.38 40.35
N LYS A 151 1.56 -1.58 39.21
CA LYS A 151 2.26 -1.76 37.95
C LYS A 151 2.62 -0.37 37.43
N LYS A 152 3.89 -0.13 37.12
CA LYS A 152 4.32 1.12 36.50
C LYS A 152 3.56 1.26 35.20
N ALA A 153 2.90 2.40 34.97
CA ALA A 153 2.28 2.73 33.71
C ALA A 153 3.33 2.69 32.61
N LYS A 154 3.35 1.59 31.86
CA LYS A 154 4.19 1.45 30.67
C LYS A 154 3.34 1.77 29.45
N ALA A 155 3.97 2.35 28.45
CA ALA A 155 3.32 2.71 27.21
C ALA A 155 2.70 1.47 26.54
N TYR A 156 1.41 1.52 26.28
CA TYR A 156 0.77 0.62 25.35
C TYR A 156 0.31 1.39 24.13
N HIS A 157 0.13 0.68 23.04
CA HIS A 157 -0.38 1.25 21.81
C HIS A 157 -1.71 0.58 21.47
N SER A 158 -2.70 1.39 21.09
CA SER A 158 -3.96 0.86 20.59
C SER A 158 -4.25 1.36 19.20
N LYS A 159 -4.59 0.45 18.28
CA LYS A 159 -5.04 0.76 16.94
C LYS A 159 -6.48 0.31 16.76
N LEU A 160 -7.36 1.29 16.66
CA LEU A 160 -8.75 1.07 16.35
C LEU A 160 -8.97 1.30 14.87
N THR A 161 -8.92 0.24 14.10
CA THR A 161 -9.18 0.31 12.66
C THR A 161 -10.08 -0.84 12.23
N ALA A 162 -10.84 -0.62 11.17
CA ALA A 162 -11.50 -1.72 10.48
C ALA A 162 -10.45 -2.53 9.68
N PRO A 163 -10.62 -3.85 9.47
CA PRO A 163 -9.66 -4.66 8.70
C PRO A 163 -9.38 -4.12 7.31
N CYS A 164 -10.37 -3.51 6.66
CA CYS A 164 -10.20 -2.85 5.37
C CYS A 164 -9.27 -1.63 5.44
N MET A 165 -9.30 -0.85 6.51
CA MET A 165 -8.38 0.28 6.74
C MET A 165 -6.96 -0.23 6.96
N ASP A 166 -6.82 -1.26 7.79
CA ASP A 166 -5.52 -1.84 8.13
C ASP A 166 -4.85 -2.47 6.89
N ARG A 167 -5.64 -3.09 6.03
CA ARG A 167 -5.13 -3.70 4.80
C ARG A 167 -4.82 -2.68 3.70
N CYS A 168 -5.33 -1.45 3.81
CA CYS A 168 -5.06 -0.39 2.85
C CYS A 168 -3.68 0.22 3.09
N PRO A 169 -2.73 0.21 2.11
CA PRO A 169 -1.41 0.82 2.29
C PRO A 169 -1.43 2.33 2.58
N ALA A 170 -2.51 3.03 2.19
CA ALA A 170 -2.74 4.44 2.51
C ALA A 170 -3.57 4.64 3.78
N HIS A 171 -4.06 3.58 4.42
CA HIS A 171 -4.88 3.59 5.64
C HIS A 171 -6.07 4.56 5.60
N ILE A 172 -6.79 4.60 4.48
CA ILE A 172 -7.95 5.48 4.29
C ILE A 172 -9.05 5.10 5.27
N ASP A 173 -9.75 6.09 5.81
CA ASP A 173 -10.95 5.86 6.62
C ASP A 173 -12.12 5.38 5.75
N ILE A 174 -12.06 4.10 5.39
CA ILE A 174 -13.01 3.44 4.49
C ILE A 174 -14.44 3.44 5.07
N PRO A 175 -14.67 3.09 6.34
CA PRO A 175 -16.02 3.12 6.90
C PRO A 175 -16.67 4.49 6.81
N THR A 176 -15.93 5.57 7.06
CA THR A 176 -16.46 6.92 7.05
C THR A 176 -16.84 7.35 5.63
N TYR A 177 -15.94 7.25 4.65
CA TYR A 177 -16.28 7.71 3.30
C TYR A 177 -17.38 6.85 2.63
N VAL A 178 -17.46 5.56 2.93
CA VAL A 178 -18.55 4.70 2.43
C VAL A 178 -19.90 5.10 3.03
N GLU A 179 -19.95 5.45 4.31
CA GLU A 179 -21.17 5.93 4.97
C GLU A 179 -21.59 7.31 4.42
N GLU A 180 -20.62 8.18 4.10
CA GLU A 180 -20.88 9.48 3.49
C GLU A 180 -21.47 9.35 2.09
N ILE A 181 -20.98 8.42 1.26
CA ILE A 181 -21.59 8.11 -0.04
C ILE A 181 -23.03 7.59 0.12
N LYS A 182 -23.26 6.68 1.07
CA LYS A 182 -24.59 6.15 1.37
C LYS A 182 -25.59 7.28 1.74
N ASP A 183 -25.09 8.31 2.42
CA ASP A 183 -25.89 9.48 2.81
C ASP A 183 -25.92 10.58 1.72
N TYR A 184 -25.42 10.30 0.49
CA TYR A 184 -25.30 11.23 -0.64
C TYR A 184 -24.42 12.46 -0.35
N ARG A 185 -23.49 12.37 0.60
CA ARG A 185 -22.52 13.41 0.95
C ARG A 185 -21.20 13.17 0.22
N HIS A 186 -21.22 13.32 -1.11
CA HIS A 186 -20.08 12.97 -1.96
C HIS A 186 -18.85 13.86 -1.74
N ASP A 187 -19.07 15.16 -1.49
CA ASP A 187 -17.96 16.11 -1.25
C ASP A 187 -17.24 15.80 0.07
N GLU A 188 -17.98 15.48 1.14
CA GLU A 188 -17.41 15.07 2.41
C GLU A 188 -16.68 13.72 2.26
N SER A 189 -17.25 12.80 1.49
CA SER A 189 -16.62 11.52 1.19
C SER A 189 -15.28 11.71 0.48
N LEU A 190 -15.22 12.60 -0.52
CA LEU A 190 -13.98 12.91 -1.22
C LEU A 190 -12.97 13.61 -0.30
N ALA A 191 -13.41 14.51 0.57
CA ALA A 191 -12.56 15.16 1.55
C ALA A 191 -11.96 14.11 2.52
N THR A 192 -12.78 13.20 3.05
CA THR A 192 -12.33 12.07 3.89
C THR A 192 -11.29 11.20 3.15
N ILE A 193 -11.49 10.91 1.86
CA ILE A 193 -10.51 10.16 1.07
C ILE A 193 -9.20 10.96 0.94
N ARG A 194 -9.27 12.28 0.65
CA ARG A 194 -8.09 13.13 0.45
C ARG A 194 -7.27 13.39 1.71
N ASP A 195 -7.83 13.21 2.90
CA ASP A 195 -7.05 13.21 4.15
C ASP A 195 -5.98 12.11 4.17
N TYR A 196 -6.16 11.07 3.37
CA TYR A 196 -5.26 9.91 3.28
C TYR A 196 -4.66 9.68 1.90
N MET A 197 -5.33 10.13 0.84
CA MET A 197 -5.01 9.82 -0.55
C MET A 197 -5.45 10.96 -1.48
N PRO A 198 -4.53 11.80 -1.97
CA PRO A 198 -4.88 12.96 -2.80
C PRO A 198 -5.34 12.58 -4.20
N ILE A 199 -4.89 11.45 -4.74
CA ILE A 199 -5.20 10.96 -6.10
C ILE A 199 -6.33 9.92 -6.08
N ALA A 200 -7.52 10.35 -5.65
CA ALA A 200 -8.68 9.48 -5.44
C ALA A 200 -9.20 8.84 -6.73
N ALA A 201 -9.24 9.59 -7.84
CA ALA A 201 -9.73 9.12 -9.15
C ALA A 201 -8.85 8.00 -9.72
N VAL A 202 -7.53 8.12 -9.57
CA VAL A 202 -6.58 7.07 -9.95
C VAL A 202 -6.83 5.80 -9.15
N CYS A 203 -6.81 5.90 -7.83
CA CYS A 203 -6.99 4.74 -6.97
C CYS A 203 -8.43 4.19 -6.96
N GLY A 204 -9.40 4.96 -7.41
CA GLY A 204 -10.77 4.49 -7.66
C GLY A 204 -10.92 3.62 -8.91
N ARG A 205 -9.88 3.58 -9.77
CA ARG A 205 -9.88 2.83 -11.05
C ARG A 205 -8.85 1.71 -11.13
N VAL A 206 -7.64 1.93 -10.59
CA VAL A 206 -6.52 1.01 -10.82
C VAL A 206 -5.92 0.41 -9.55
N CYS A 207 -6.58 0.60 -8.40
CA CYS A 207 -6.14 -0.01 -7.15
C CYS A 207 -6.43 -1.52 -7.15
N PRO A 208 -5.50 -2.39 -6.74
CA PRO A 208 -5.76 -3.83 -6.55
C PRO A 208 -6.66 -4.13 -5.34
N HIS A 209 -7.23 -3.13 -4.72
CA HIS A 209 -8.23 -3.13 -3.64
C HIS A 209 -8.04 -4.20 -2.54
N PRO A 210 -6.86 -4.31 -1.90
CA PRO A 210 -6.61 -5.29 -0.85
C PRO A 210 -7.55 -5.13 0.35
N CYS A 211 -8.19 -3.97 0.50
CA CYS A 211 -9.21 -3.70 1.50
C CYS A 211 -10.48 -4.56 1.31
N GLU A 212 -10.84 -4.89 0.06
CA GLU A 212 -12.01 -5.73 -0.24
C GLU A 212 -11.75 -7.19 0.15
N SER A 213 -10.54 -7.70 -0.06
CA SER A 213 -10.15 -9.05 0.40
C SER A 213 -10.16 -9.20 1.93
N ALA A 214 -10.00 -8.10 2.67
CA ALA A 214 -10.09 -8.07 4.12
C ALA A 214 -11.48 -7.63 4.63
N CYS A 215 -12.44 -7.39 3.75
CA CYS A 215 -13.76 -6.90 4.12
C CYS A 215 -14.54 -8.00 4.86
N ARG A 216 -14.97 -7.71 6.10
CA ARG A 216 -15.76 -8.66 6.88
C ARG A 216 -17.16 -8.92 6.33
N ARG A 217 -17.65 -8.07 5.45
CA ARG A 217 -18.92 -8.31 4.75
C ARG A 217 -18.84 -9.62 3.93
N ALA A 218 -17.67 -9.96 3.39
CA ALA A 218 -17.41 -11.22 2.70
C ALA A 218 -17.64 -12.48 3.55
N LEU A 219 -17.74 -12.35 4.87
CA LEU A 219 -18.13 -13.46 5.76
C LEU A 219 -19.65 -13.73 5.74
N VAL A 220 -20.45 -12.80 5.21
CA VAL A 220 -21.91 -12.88 5.16
C VAL A 220 -22.38 -13.14 3.72
N ASP A 221 -21.87 -12.37 2.76
CA ASP A 221 -22.19 -12.49 1.33
C ASP A 221 -20.98 -12.04 0.48
N GLU A 222 -20.96 -10.81 -0.05
CA GLU A 222 -19.88 -10.27 -0.87
C GLU A 222 -19.20 -9.08 -0.16
N PRO A 223 -17.91 -8.83 -0.43
CA PRO A 223 -17.25 -7.64 0.08
C PRO A 223 -17.93 -6.37 -0.44
N VAL A 224 -17.86 -5.29 0.34
CA VAL A 224 -18.26 -3.97 -0.14
C VAL A 224 -17.36 -3.57 -1.30
N SER A 225 -17.92 -3.05 -2.40
CA SER A 225 -17.17 -2.56 -3.58
C SER A 225 -16.46 -1.24 -3.24
N ILE A 226 -15.46 -1.32 -2.38
CA ILE A 226 -14.76 -0.17 -1.75
C ILE A 226 -14.07 0.71 -2.80
N MET A 227 -13.42 0.06 -3.79
CA MET A 227 -12.74 0.76 -4.88
C MET A 227 -13.73 1.53 -5.76
N VAL A 228 -14.84 0.89 -6.14
CA VAL A 228 -15.88 1.52 -6.97
C VAL A 228 -16.54 2.69 -6.23
N LEU A 229 -16.81 2.57 -4.94
CA LEU A 229 -17.35 3.66 -4.14
C LEU A 229 -16.39 4.86 -4.07
N LYS A 230 -15.09 4.62 -3.98
CA LYS A 230 -14.08 5.67 -4.09
C LYS A 230 -14.14 6.38 -5.45
N ARG A 231 -14.30 5.60 -6.53
CA ARG A 231 -14.52 6.15 -7.86
C ARG A 231 -15.78 7.04 -7.92
N VAL A 232 -16.88 6.61 -7.30
CA VAL A 232 -18.12 7.41 -7.23
C VAL A 232 -17.86 8.78 -6.61
N ALA A 233 -17.15 8.87 -5.49
CA ALA A 233 -16.82 10.14 -4.84
C ALA A 233 -15.97 11.05 -5.75
N SER A 234 -14.94 10.50 -6.41
CA SER A 234 -14.08 11.27 -7.31
C SER A 234 -14.78 11.67 -8.61
N ASP A 235 -15.62 10.81 -9.18
CA ASP A 235 -16.36 11.10 -10.41
C ASP A 235 -17.46 12.16 -10.16
N HIS A 236 -18.01 12.22 -8.94
CA HIS A 236 -18.93 13.29 -8.57
C HIS A 236 -18.27 14.68 -8.67
N GLU A 237 -17.04 14.84 -8.15
CA GLU A 237 -16.25 16.07 -8.30
C GLU A 237 -16.06 16.44 -9.79
N TRP A 238 -15.69 15.44 -10.59
CA TRP A 238 -15.45 15.63 -12.02
C TRP A 238 -16.72 16.07 -12.76
N LEU A 239 -17.84 15.39 -12.52
CA LEU A 239 -19.12 15.67 -13.19
C LEU A 239 -19.70 17.05 -12.82
N HIS A 240 -19.50 17.50 -11.58
CA HIS A 240 -20.05 18.75 -11.07
C HIS A 240 -19.04 19.90 -11.09
N ASN A 241 -17.80 19.65 -11.48
CA ASN A 241 -16.69 20.63 -11.48
C ASN A 241 -16.55 21.37 -10.12
N HIS A 242 -16.68 20.64 -9.03
CA HIS A 242 -16.65 21.16 -7.67
C HIS A 242 -15.63 20.39 -6.84
N THR A 243 -14.53 21.07 -6.48
CA THR A 243 -13.48 20.50 -5.61
C THR A 243 -13.74 20.95 -4.17
N PRO A 244 -13.81 20.01 -3.21
CA PRO A 244 -13.92 20.36 -1.79
C PRO A 244 -12.78 21.30 -1.37
N PRO A 245 -13.06 22.33 -0.56
CA PRO A 245 -12.06 23.31 -0.18
C PRO A 245 -10.95 22.68 0.69
N MET A 246 -9.70 22.96 0.33
CA MET A 246 -8.52 22.58 1.09
C MET A 246 -7.88 23.84 1.69
N GLN A 247 -7.44 23.76 2.94
CA GLN A 247 -6.87 24.89 3.64
C GLN A 247 -5.42 24.59 4.10
N PRO A 248 -4.41 25.04 3.33
CA PRO A 248 -3.02 24.94 3.77
C PRO A 248 -2.78 25.72 5.07
N LYS A 249 -1.91 25.19 5.91
CA LYS A 249 -1.42 25.88 7.11
C LYS A 249 -0.59 27.13 6.71
N PRO A 250 -0.38 28.07 7.63
CA PRO A 250 0.51 29.22 7.36
C PRO A 250 1.89 28.81 6.89
N SER A 251 2.50 29.63 6.02
CA SER A 251 3.82 29.34 5.46
C SER A 251 4.88 29.09 6.52
N THR A 252 5.61 28.00 6.38
CA THR A 252 6.75 27.63 7.24
C THR A 252 8.06 28.29 6.80
N GLY A 253 8.10 28.90 5.61
CA GLY A 253 9.32 29.42 4.99
C GLY A 253 10.27 28.37 4.42
N LYS A 254 9.98 27.06 4.60
CA LYS A 254 10.81 25.96 4.10
C LYS A 254 10.48 25.62 2.65
N LYS A 255 11.54 25.22 1.90
CA LYS A 255 11.47 24.87 0.48
C LYS A 255 11.77 23.39 0.29
N VAL A 256 10.92 22.69 -0.42
CA VAL A 256 11.08 21.25 -0.71
C VAL A 256 11.08 21.01 -2.21
N MET A 257 12.04 20.21 -2.66
CA MET A 257 12.06 19.66 -4.02
C MET A 257 11.51 18.24 -4.00
N VAL A 258 10.61 17.94 -4.91
CA VAL A 258 10.10 16.60 -5.19
C VAL A 258 10.52 16.20 -6.60
N VAL A 259 11.23 15.09 -6.75
CA VAL A 259 11.65 14.56 -8.05
C VAL A 259 10.73 13.41 -8.44
N GLY A 260 9.94 13.64 -9.48
CA GLY A 260 8.91 12.73 -9.98
C GLY A 260 7.48 13.16 -9.65
N ALA A 261 6.67 13.37 -10.68
CA ALA A 261 5.22 13.65 -10.59
C ALA A 261 4.37 12.37 -10.65
N GLY A 262 4.95 11.24 -10.26
CA GLY A 262 4.21 9.98 -10.06
C GLY A 262 3.42 9.97 -8.75
N PRO A 263 2.70 8.88 -8.43
CA PRO A 263 1.84 8.78 -7.25
C PRO A 263 2.54 9.13 -5.93
N ALA A 264 3.78 8.67 -5.71
CA ALA A 264 4.54 8.97 -4.50
C ALA A 264 4.88 10.47 -4.39
N GLY A 265 5.39 11.07 -5.48
CA GLY A 265 5.77 12.48 -5.50
C GLY A 265 4.57 13.42 -5.38
N LEU A 266 3.51 13.18 -6.15
CA LEU A 266 2.26 13.96 -6.06
C LEU A 266 1.69 13.93 -4.64
N THR A 267 1.68 12.75 -4.01
CA THR A 267 1.21 12.57 -2.62
C THR A 267 2.10 13.32 -1.63
N THR A 268 3.42 13.20 -1.76
CA THR A 268 4.38 13.91 -0.90
C THR A 268 4.19 15.42 -1.01
N ALA A 269 4.10 15.93 -2.23
CA ALA A 269 3.91 17.36 -2.48
C ALA A 269 2.59 17.89 -1.91
N TYR A 270 1.50 17.13 -2.07
CA TYR A 270 0.19 17.49 -1.54
C TYR A 270 0.22 17.72 -0.02
N TYR A 271 0.72 16.74 0.74
CA TYR A 271 0.74 16.87 2.21
C TYR A 271 1.74 17.90 2.71
N LEU A 272 2.89 18.06 2.05
CA LEU A 272 3.85 19.10 2.41
C LEU A 272 3.30 20.52 2.12
N ALA A 273 2.56 20.69 1.03
CA ALA A 273 1.88 21.95 0.74
C ALA A 273 0.79 22.26 1.77
N LEU A 274 0.00 21.26 2.18
CA LEU A 274 -0.98 21.42 3.27
C LEU A 274 -0.32 21.83 4.60
N GLU A 275 0.89 21.36 4.88
CA GLU A 275 1.67 21.76 6.06
C GLU A 275 2.32 23.17 5.93
N GLY A 276 2.11 23.86 4.81
CA GLY A 276 2.56 25.24 4.58
C GLY A 276 3.99 25.34 4.03
N HIS A 277 4.57 24.27 3.52
CA HIS A 277 5.87 24.31 2.84
C HIS A 277 5.74 24.79 1.40
N LYS A 278 6.78 25.48 0.89
CA LYS A 278 6.89 25.79 -0.53
C LYS A 278 7.44 24.57 -1.27
N VAL A 279 6.61 23.94 -2.12
CA VAL A 279 6.95 22.70 -2.81
C VAL A 279 7.08 22.94 -4.30
N LYS A 280 8.14 22.37 -4.91
CA LYS A 280 8.30 22.27 -6.35
C LYS A 280 8.49 20.81 -6.73
N ILE A 281 7.80 20.38 -7.79
CA ILE A 281 7.96 19.06 -8.43
C ILE A 281 8.70 19.26 -9.76
N ILE A 282 9.62 18.37 -10.08
CA ILE A 282 10.18 18.20 -11.43
C ILE A 282 9.89 16.79 -11.92
N ASP A 283 9.58 16.64 -13.21
CA ASP A 283 9.38 15.32 -13.84
C ASP A 283 9.99 15.27 -15.24
N MET A 284 10.54 14.11 -15.61
CA MET A 284 11.12 13.90 -16.95
C MET A 284 10.06 13.76 -18.05
N LEU A 285 8.84 13.41 -17.71
CA LEU A 285 7.70 13.35 -18.62
C LEU A 285 7.10 14.75 -18.81
N ASN A 286 6.29 14.93 -19.84
CA ASN A 286 5.60 16.19 -20.13
C ASN A 286 4.18 16.23 -19.54
N GLU A 287 3.84 15.25 -18.70
CA GLU A 287 2.53 15.10 -18.08
C GLU A 287 2.66 14.47 -16.68
N PRO A 288 1.69 14.69 -15.77
CA PRO A 288 1.71 14.08 -14.45
C PRO A 288 1.37 12.59 -14.49
N GLY A 289 1.73 11.88 -13.42
CA GLY A 289 1.29 10.52 -13.15
C GLY A 289 2.38 9.45 -13.27
N GLY A 290 3.53 9.76 -13.87
CA GLY A 290 4.62 8.79 -14.02
C GLY A 290 4.15 7.52 -14.71
N THR A 291 4.38 6.34 -14.11
CA THR A 291 3.95 5.06 -14.66
C THR A 291 2.42 4.94 -14.83
N VAL A 292 1.62 5.65 -14.05
CA VAL A 292 0.15 5.67 -14.25
C VAL A 292 -0.21 6.29 -15.61
N ALA A 293 0.51 7.34 -16.00
CA ALA A 293 0.29 8.02 -17.27
C ALA A 293 0.73 7.19 -18.48
N VAL A 294 1.89 6.55 -18.40
CA VAL A 294 2.52 5.93 -19.57
C VAL A 294 2.49 4.41 -19.56
N GLY A 295 2.10 3.78 -18.47
CA GLY A 295 2.06 2.32 -18.33
C GLY A 295 0.65 1.74 -18.14
N ILE A 296 -0.34 2.58 -17.78
CA ILE A 296 -1.74 2.14 -17.66
C ILE A 296 -2.52 2.69 -18.86
N PRO A 297 -3.19 1.84 -19.64
CA PRO A 297 -3.92 2.28 -20.84
C PRO A 297 -5.07 3.25 -20.53
N ASP A 298 -5.37 4.17 -21.46
CA ASP A 298 -6.39 5.21 -21.32
C ASP A 298 -7.79 4.65 -21.06
N TYR A 299 -8.12 3.48 -21.59
CA TYR A 299 -9.42 2.85 -21.35
C TYR A 299 -9.60 2.39 -19.89
N ARG A 300 -8.51 2.24 -19.13
CA ARG A 300 -8.52 1.96 -17.69
C ARG A 300 -8.40 3.23 -16.86
N MET A 301 -7.54 4.17 -17.28
CA MET A 301 -7.27 5.43 -16.57
C MET A 301 -7.24 6.61 -17.54
N PRO A 302 -8.36 7.31 -17.74
CA PRO A 302 -8.43 8.49 -18.60
C PRO A 302 -7.43 9.58 -18.17
N ARG A 303 -6.69 10.13 -19.12
CA ARG A 303 -5.60 11.09 -18.89
C ARG A 303 -6.06 12.43 -18.32
N ASP A 304 -7.24 12.90 -18.74
CA ASP A 304 -7.85 14.13 -18.26
C ASP A 304 -8.12 14.10 -16.76
N LEU A 305 -8.48 12.93 -16.21
CA LEU A 305 -8.67 12.76 -14.75
C LEU A 305 -7.35 12.86 -14.00
N LEU A 306 -6.28 12.30 -14.57
CA LEU A 306 -4.95 12.35 -13.97
C LEU A 306 -4.40 13.78 -13.93
N GLN A 307 -4.58 14.53 -15.04
CA GLN A 307 -4.23 15.95 -15.09
C GLN A 307 -5.02 16.75 -14.05
N ARG A 308 -6.32 16.50 -13.93
CA ARG A 308 -7.17 17.18 -12.96
C ARG A 308 -6.73 16.92 -11.50
N GLU A 309 -6.31 15.71 -11.17
CA GLU A 309 -5.76 15.42 -9.84
C GLU A 309 -4.46 16.18 -9.57
N ALA A 310 -3.60 16.33 -10.58
CA ALA A 310 -2.42 17.16 -10.49
C ALA A 310 -2.77 18.67 -10.36
N ASP A 311 -3.80 19.13 -11.05
CA ASP A 311 -4.27 20.53 -10.96
C ASP A 311 -4.80 20.84 -9.55
N VAL A 312 -5.49 19.92 -8.91
CA VAL A 312 -5.91 20.03 -7.50
C VAL A 312 -4.72 20.21 -6.58
N ILE A 313 -3.61 19.48 -6.82
CA ILE A 313 -2.38 19.62 -6.05
C ILE A 313 -1.69 20.96 -6.35
N ALA A 314 -1.63 21.36 -7.61
CA ALA A 314 -1.08 22.66 -8.02
C ALA A 314 -1.84 23.85 -7.42
N ALA A 315 -3.16 23.72 -7.24
CA ALA A 315 -4.00 24.75 -6.60
C ALA A 315 -3.64 25.03 -5.14
N LEU A 316 -2.88 24.14 -4.47
CA LEU A 316 -2.29 24.38 -3.15
C LEU A 316 -1.02 25.24 -3.19
N GLY A 317 -0.61 25.70 -4.37
CA GLY A 317 0.63 26.46 -4.57
C GLY A 317 1.85 25.59 -4.89
N VAL A 318 1.66 24.32 -5.22
CA VAL A 318 2.73 23.44 -5.69
C VAL A 318 3.09 23.83 -7.14
N GLU A 319 4.37 24.12 -7.36
CA GLU A 319 4.91 24.37 -8.70
C GLU A 319 5.31 23.03 -9.34
N ILE A 320 4.81 22.72 -10.54
CA ILE A 320 5.16 21.50 -11.27
C ILE A 320 5.85 21.87 -12.58
N GLU A 321 7.05 21.38 -12.78
CA GLU A 321 7.85 21.60 -13.99
C GLU A 321 8.10 20.25 -14.68
N TYR A 322 7.61 20.14 -15.90
CA TYR A 322 7.71 18.94 -16.73
C TYR A 322 8.90 19.01 -17.68
N GLY A 323 9.35 17.85 -18.21
CA GLY A 323 10.44 17.72 -19.16
C GLY A 323 11.85 17.84 -18.54
N VAL A 324 11.95 17.93 -17.21
CA VAL A 324 13.22 18.07 -16.48
C VAL A 324 13.64 16.72 -15.90
N LYS A 325 14.75 16.16 -16.38
CA LYS A 325 15.30 14.88 -15.91
C LYS A 325 16.46 15.10 -14.93
N LEU A 326 16.33 14.53 -13.72
CA LEU A 326 17.43 14.46 -12.76
C LEU A 326 18.63 13.69 -13.36
N GLY A 327 19.84 14.22 -13.17
CA GLY A 327 21.07 13.66 -13.73
C GLY A 327 21.37 14.09 -15.17
N ARG A 328 20.40 14.73 -15.88
CA ARG A 328 20.62 15.31 -17.20
C ARG A 328 20.53 16.83 -17.19
N ASP A 329 19.45 17.37 -16.67
CA ASP A 329 19.15 18.82 -16.71
C ASP A 329 19.47 19.51 -15.38
N VAL A 330 19.47 18.77 -14.29
CA VAL A 330 19.82 19.21 -12.93
C VAL A 330 20.43 18.05 -12.16
N SER A 331 21.45 18.32 -11.35
CA SER A 331 22.08 17.33 -10.47
C SER A 331 21.42 17.28 -9.09
N LEU A 332 21.55 16.15 -8.40
CA LEU A 332 21.05 16.01 -7.02
C LEU A 332 21.76 16.98 -6.05
N ARG A 333 23.04 17.32 -6.34
CA ARG A 333 23.82 18.30 -5.56
C ARG A 333 23.20 19.69 -5.65
N GLU A 334 22.89 20.16 -6.86
CA GLU A 334 22.24 21.46 -7.06
C GLU A 334 20.89 21.54 -6.34
N LEU A 335 20.10 20.46 -6.39
CA LEU A 335 18.83 20.42 -5.67
C LEU A 335 19.03 20.49 -4.15
N LYS A 336 20.01 19.77 -3.61
CA LYS A 336 20.30 19.80 -2.17
C LYS A 336 20.82 21.17 -1.68
N GLU A 337 21.51 21.91 -2.53
CA GLU A 337 21.98 23.26 -2.20
C GLU A 337 20.86 24.31 -2.22
N GLN A 338 19.83 24.12 -3.03
CA GLN A 338 18.74 25.08 -3.23
C GLN A 338 17.52 24.85 -2.34
N TYR A 339 17.34 23.65 -1.81
CA TYR A 339 16.16 23.23 -1.05
C TYR A 339 16.53 22.70 0.33
N ASP A 340 15.64 22.91 1.31
CA ASP A 340 15.82 22.43 2.68
C ASP A 340 15.69 20.89 2.78
N ALA A 341 14.96 20.28 1.88
CA ALA A 341 14.84 18.82 1.73
C ALA A 341 14.51 18.42 0.29
N VAL A 342 14.91 17.21 -0.09
CA VAL A 342 14.63 16.61 -1.41
C VAL A 342 13.96 15.27 -1.24
N PHE A 343 12.86 15.03 -1.97
CA PHE A 343 12.21 13.72 -2.07
C PHE A 343 12.46 13.10 -3.45
N LEU A 344 12.97 11.89 -3.47
CA LEU A 344 13.20 11.09 -4.67
C LEU A 344 12.03 10.12 -4.88
N GLY A 345 11.16 10.41 -5.84
CA GLY A 345 10.04 9.58 -6.28
C GLY A 345 10.18 9.19 -7.75
N THR A 346 11.40 8.84 -8.18
CA THR A 346 11.79 8.64 -9.60
C THR A 346 11.19 7.38 -10.25
N GLY A 347 10.53 6.52 -9.46
CA GLY A 347 9.85 5.33 -9.96
C GLY A 347 10.80 4.24 -10.45
N ALA A 348 10.25 3.31 -11.27
CA ALA A 348 10.97 2.20 -11.88
C ALA A 348 10.56 2.06 -13.36
N PHE A 349 11.43 2.50 -14.27
CA PHE A 349 11.16 2.54 -15.71
C PHE A 349 12.07 1.63 -16.53
N LYS A 350 13.06 0.97 -15.93
CA LYS A 350 13.98 0.09 -16.61
C LYS A 350 13.44 -1.33 -16.63
N SER A 351 13.13 -1.85 -17.82
CA SER A 351 12.64 -3.22 -17.95
C SER A 351 13.69 -4.24 -17.56
N LYS A 352 13.26 -5.35 -16.93
CA LYS A 352 14.14 -6.49 -16.63
C LYS A 352 14.35 -7.34 -17.89
N PRO A 353 15.60 -7.76 -18.18
CA PRO A 353 15.87 -8.66 -19.29
C PRO A 353 15.29 -10.05 -19.02
N MET A 354 14.84 -10.73 -20.07
CA MET A 354 14.36 -12.12 -19.98
C MET A 354 15.51 -13.11 -19.75
N GLY A 355 16.71 -12.77 -20.20
CA GLY A 355 17.87 -13.66 -20.16
C GLY A 355 17.81 -14.78 -21.20
N VAL A 356 17.17 -14.54 -22.35
CA VAL A 356 17.03 -15.49 -23.43
C VAL A 356 18.10 -15.29 -24.50
N GLU A 357 18.45 -16.35 -25.22
CA GLU A 357 19.41 -16.26 -26.31
C GLU A 357 18.90 -15.33 -27.44
N GLY A 358 19.72 -14.35 -27.80
CA GLY A 358 19.43 -13.36 -28.84
C GLY A 358 18.81 -12.05 -28.33
N GLU A 359 18.50 -11.90 -27.03
CA GLU A 359 17.83 -10.71 -26.47
C GLU A 359 18.62 -9.41 -26.71
N ASP A 360 19.95 -9.45 -26.62
CA ASP A 360 20.83 -8.26 -26.70
C ASP A 360 21.24 -7.88 -28.13
N GLN A 361 20.67 -8.50 -29.15
CA GLN A 361 21.12 -8.33 -30.55
C GLN A 361 20.42 -7.18 -31.28
N GLY A 362 19.38 -6.58 -30.72
CA GLY A 362 18.65 -5.45 -31.32
C GLY A 362 17.85 -5.86 -32.57
N TYR A 363 17.23 -7.02 -32.56
CA TYR A 363 16.39 -7.51 -33.66
C TYR A 363 15.12 -6.67 -33.82
N ASP A 364 14.74 -6.45 -35.10
CA ASP A 364 13.42 -5.92 -35.42
C ASP A 364 12.32 -6.87 -34.92
N GLY A 365 11.30 -6.32 -34.23
CA GLY A 365 10.26 -7.14 -33.57
C GLY A 365 10.60 -7.54 -32.14
N PHE A 366 11.63 -6.95 -31.54
CA PHE A 366 11.90 -7.09 -30.11
C PHE A 366 11.69 -5.75 -29.38
N SER A 367 10.79 -5.73 -28.41
CA SER A 367 10.56 -4.55 -27.57
C SER A 367 11.54 -4.52 -26.38
N GLU A 368 12.05 -3.35 -26.02
CA GLU A 368 12.86 -3.15 -24.81
C GLU A 368 12.12 -3.52 -23.51
N GLY A 369 10.80 -3.68 -23.56
CA GLY A 369 9.97 -4.13 -22.47
C GLY A 369 8.54 -3.62 -22.49
N GLY A 370 7.68 -4.21 -21.66
CA GLY A 370 6.26 -3.88 -21.60
C GLY A 370 5.99 -2.42 -21.28
N ILE A 371 6.71 -1.83 -20.31
CA ILE A 371 6.53 -0.42 -19.98
C ILE A 371 6.96 0.51 -21.14
N HIS A 372 7.97 0.15 -21.90
CA HIS A 372 8.40 0.90 -23.07
C HIS A 372 7.38 0.83 -24.21
N TYR A 373 6.81 -0.35 -24.44
CA TYR A 373 5.74 -0.55 -25.41
C TYR A 373 4.51 0.29 -25.06
N LEU A 374 4.01 0.16 -23.83
CA LEU A 374 2.84 0.91 -23.33
C LEU A 374 3.10 2.42 -23.38
N ARG A 375 4.30 2.87 -23.01
CA ARG A 375 4.67 4.29 -23.06
C ARG A 375 4.63 4.83 -24.50
N LYS A 376 5.16 4.12 -25.50
CA LYS A 376 5.11 4.54 -26.89
C LYS A 376 3.66 4.74 -27.35
N VAL A 377 2.79 3.75 -27.07
CA VAL A 377 1.36 3.86 -27.36
C VAL A 377 0.74 5.05 -26.64
N ALA A 378 1.01 5.16 -25.37
CA ALA A 378 0.48 6.19 -24.52
C ALA A 378 0.85 7.61 -24.96
N LEU A 379 2.06 7.83 -25.47
CA LEU A 379 2.53 9.12 -25.99
C LEU A 379 2.17 9.37 -27.45
N GLY A 380 1.46 8.42 -28.10
CA GLY A 380 1.14 8.52 -29.52
C GLY A 380 2.38 8.44 -30.42
N GLU A 381 3.46 7.83 -29.94
CA GLU A 381 4.65 7.59 -30.75
C GLU A 381 4.33 6.54 -31.83
N PRO A 382 4.89 6.66 -33.05
CA PRO A 382 4.66 5.67 -34.08
C PRO A 382 5.13 4.28 -33.62
N ILE A 383 4.21 3.32 -33.62
CA ILE A 383 4.52 1.91 -33.41
C ILE A 383 4.00 1.10 -34.58
N GLU A 384 4.79 0.11 -35.02
CA GLU A 384 4.31 -0.91 -35.91
C GLU A 384 3.86 -2.11 -35.07
N THR A 385 2.56 -2.40 -35.08
CA THR A 385 2.03 -3.59 -34.44
C THR A 385 1.81 -4.66 -35.48
N PRO A 386 2.69 -5.67 -35.52
CA PRO A 386 2.57 -6.74 -36.52
C PRO A 386 1.43 -7.70 -36.13
N PRO A 387 1.02 -8.60 -37.04
CA PRO A 387 -0.11 -9.49 -36.85
C PRO A 387 -0.01 -10.38 -35.58
N ARG A 388 1.18 -10.87 -35.24
CA ARG A 388 1.36 -11.84 -34.14
C ARG A 388 2.27 -11.26 -33.06
N VAL A 389 1.69 -10.97 -31.91
CA VAL A 389 2.40 -10.38 -30.75
C VAL A 389 2.46 -11.38 -29.60
N VAL A 390 3.66 -11.62 -29.07
CA VAL A 390 3.89 -12.42 -27.88
C VAL A 390 4.36 -11.53 -26.74
N VAL A 391 3.65 -11.56 -25.62
CA VAL A 391 4.01 -10.88 -24.38
C VAL A 391 4.45 -11.91 -23.35
N VAL A 392 5.63 -11.71 -22.76
CA VAL A 392 6.19 -12.62 -21.76
C VAL A 392 6.01 -12.03 -20.37
N GLY A 393 5.18 -12.67 -19.55
CA GLY A 393 4.93 -12.23 -18.17
C GLY A 393 3.55 -12.64 -17.66
N GLY A 394 3.26 -12.39 -16.40
CA GLY A 394 1.97 -12.77 -15.78
C GLY A 394 1.44 -11.70 -14.81
N GLY A 395 2.00 -10.50 -14.83
CA GLY A 395 1.55 -9.35 -14.04
C GLY A 395 0.63 -8.42 -14.82
N ASN A 396 0.09 -7.39 -14.16
CA ASN A 396 -0.82 -6.42 -14.76
C ASN A 396 -0.22 -5.73 -16.01
N THR A 397 1.09 -5.42 -16.00
CA THR A 397 1.77 -4.87 -17.19
C THR A 397 1.68 -5.81 -18.39
N ALA A 398 1.79 -7.12 -18.18
CA ALA A 398 1.67 -8.09 -19.27
C ALA A 398 0.23 -8.14 -19.81
N ILE A 399 -0.76 -8.10 -18.93
CA ILE A 399 -2.17 -8.04 -19.32
C ILE A 399 -2.46 -6.75 -20.09
N ASP A 400 -1.96 -5.60 -19.64
CA ASP A 400 -2.11 -4.34 -20.36
C ASP A 400 -1.45 -4.40 -21.75
N CYS A 401 -0.25 -4.99 -21.87
CA CYS A 401 0.43 -5.13 -23.16
C CYS A 401 -0.35 -5.99 -24.16
N VAL A 402 -0.86 -7.17 -23.76
CA VAL A 402 -1.62 -8.04 -24.67
C VAL A 402 -2.93 -7.40 -25.13
N ARG A 403 -3.61 -6.69 -24.23
CA ARG A 403 -4.87 -6.00 -24.53
C ARG A 403 -4.64 -4.77 -25.42
N VAL A 404 -3.55 -4.03 -25.18
CA VAL A 404 -3.14 -2.90 -26.05
C VAL A 404 -2.72 -3.39 -27.41
N ALA A 405 -1.96 -4.48 -27.54
CA ALA A 405 -1.56 -5.02 -28.84
C ALA A 405 -2.76 -5.32 -29.74
N LEU A 406 -3.84 -5.90 -29.21
CA LEU A 406 -5.08 -6.12 -29.98
C LEU A 406 -5.72 -4.79 -30.44
N ARG A 407 -5.70 -3.74 -29.60
CA ARG A 407 -6.25 -2.41 -29.94
C ARG A 407 -5.41 -1.69 -30.98
N GLU A 408 -4.12 -1.93 -30.98
CA GLU A 408 -3.18 -1.38 -31.98
C GLU A 408 -3.14 -2.20 -33.29
N GLY A 409 -4.00 -3.22 -33.41
CA GLY A 409 -4.23 -3.94 -34.68
C GLY A 409 -3.57 -5.30 -34.82
N ALA A 410 -3.03 -5.88 -33.74
CA ALA A 410 -2.59 -7.28 -33.78
C ALA A 410 -3.76 -8.22 -34.10
N GLU A 411 -3.55 -9.17 -35.00
CA GLU A 411 -4.53 -10.23 -35.31
C GLU A 411 -4.55 -11.31 -34.22
N GLU A 412 -3.39 -11.54 -33.60
CA GLU A 412 -3.18 -12.50 -32.53
C GLU A 412 -2.29 -11.90 -31.43
N SER A 413 -2.77 -11.89 -30.20
CA SER A 413 -2.01 -11.51 -29.02
C SER A 413 -1.92 -12.67 -28.06
N ILE A 414 -0.69 -13.05 -27.71
CA ILE A 414 -0.36 -14.24 -26.92
C ILE A 414 0.34 -13.81 -25.63
N LEU A 415 -0.14 -14.31 -24.48
CA LEU A 415 0.56 -14.18 -23.21
C LEU A 415 1.28 -15.49 -22.86
N LEU A 416 2.60 -15.43 -22.72
CA LEU A 416 3.41 -16.53 -22.21
C LEU A 416 3.68 -16.38 -20.73
N TYR A 417 3.32 -17.40 -19.95
CA TYR A 417 3.57 -17.40 -18.52
C TYR A 417 4.14 -18.73 -18.01
N ARG A 418 5.26 -18.66 -17.28
CA ARG A 418 5.99 -19.84 -16.80
C ARG A 418 5.32 -20.64 -15.67
N ARG A 419 4.18 -20.17 -15.14
CA ARG A 419 3.35 -20.84 -14.15
C ARG A 419 1.92 -21.01 -14.68
N THR A 420 0.95 -21.35 -13.81
CA THR A 420 -0.45 -21.44 -14.20
C THR A 420 -1.19 -20.13 -13.89
N ARG A 421 -2.45 -20.03 -14.32
CA ARG A 421 -3.34 -18.90 -14.02
C ARG A 421 -3.40 -18.60 -12.52
N LYS A 422 -3.41 -19.64 -11.68
CA LYS A 422 -3.50 -19.50 -10.22
C LYS A 422 -2.33 -18.74 -9.61
N GLU A 423 -1.13 -18.86 -10.18
CA GLU A 423 0.08 -18.20 -9.71
C GLU A 423 0.32 -16.84 -10.40
N MET A 424 -0.58 -16.38 -11.27
CA MET A 424 -0.47 -15.04 -11.87
C MET A 424 -0.56 -13.95 -10.79
N PRO A 425 0.35 -12.98 -10.78
CA PRO A 425 0.23 -11.81 -9.91
C PRO A 425 -0.71 -10.73 -10.46
N ALA A 426 -1.22 -10.88 -11.70
CA ALA A 426 -2.24 -10.00 -12.27
C ALA A 426 -3.58 -10.15 -11.54
N GLU A 427 -4.35 -9.07 -11.51
CA GLU A 427 -5.68 -9.08 -10.93
C GLU A 427 -6.60 -10.05 -11.69
N PRO A 428 -7.32 -10.95 -11.01
CA PRO A 428 -8.11 -12.00 -11.67
C PRO A 428 -9.12 -11.45 -12.69
N TYR A 429 -9.80 -10.35 -12.38
CA TYR A 429 -10.78 -9.75 -13.29
C TYR A 429 -10.13 -9.16 -14.57
N GLU A 430 -8.87 -8.68 -14.48
CA GLU A 430 -8.13 -8.20 -15.66
C GLU A 430 -7.71 -9.35 -16.57
N VAL A 431 -7.43 -10.52 -15.98
CA VAL A 431 -7.18 -11.75 -16.74
C VAL A 431 -8.45 -12.22 -17.45
N ASP A 432 -9.61 -12.16 -16.76
CA ASP A 432 -10.91 -12.48 -17.33
C ASP A 432 -11.23 -11.55 -18.51
N ASP A 433 -11.06 -10.23 -18.34
CA ASP A 433 -11.22 -9.24 -19.41
C ASP A 433 -10.34 -9.56 -20.65
N ALA A 434 -9.08 -9.97 -20.42
CA ALA A 434 -8.17 -10.29 -21.51
C ALA A 434 -8.61 -11.58 -22.26
N GLU A 435 -9.15 -12.57 -21.55
CA GLU A 435 -9.75 -13.77 -22.17
C GLU A 435 -10.99 -13.42 -22.98
N GLU A 436 -11.86 -12.56 -22.48
CA GLU A 436 -13.04 -12.07 -23.20
C GLU A 436 -12.67 -11.29 -24.47
N GLU A 437 -11.52 -10.62 -24.49
CA GLU A 437 -10.94 -9.94 -25.64
C GLU A 437 -10.19 -10.88 -26.61
N ASN A 438 -10.25 -12.20 -26.40
CA ASN A 438 -9.62 -13.24 -27.20
C ASN A 438 -8.08 -13.28 -27.13
N VAL A 439 -7.47 -12.80 -26.04
CA VAL A 439 -6.04 -13.04 -25.79
C VAL A 439 -5.80 -14.53 -25.60
N LYS A 440 -4.77 -15.08 -26.23
CA LYS A 440 -4.37 -16.48 -26.07
C LYS A 440 -3.38 -16.64 -24.92
N PHE A 441 -3.66 -17.54 -23.99
CA PHE A 441 -2.79 -17.81 -22.84
C PHE A 441 -2.04 -19.13 -23.01
N TYR A 442 -0.72 -19.06 -22.94
CA TYR A 442 0.18 -20.21 -22.90
C TYR A 442 0.80 -20.29 -21.50
N PHE A 443 0.20 -21.09 -20.65
CA PHE A 443 0.69 -21.37 -19.32
C PHE A 443 1.77 -22.45 -19.30
N LEU A 444 2.58 -22.48 -18.22
CA LEU A 444 3.69 -23.43 -18.08
C LEU A 444 4.65 -23.36 -19.27
N ALA A 445 4.94 -22.15 -19.73
CA ALA A 445 5.74 -21.85 -20.92
C ALA A 445 6.82 -20.83 -20.57
N LEU A 446 8.09 -21.22 -20.73
CA LEU A 446 9.27 -20.38 -20.51
C LEU A 446 9.98 -20.12 -21.82
N PRO A 447 10.16 -18.86 -22.25
CA PRO A 447 10.96 -18.56 -23.44
C PRO A 447 12.44 -18.90 -23.17
N THR A 448 13.13 -19.42 -24.20
CA THR A 448 14.54 -19.82 -24.13
C THR A 448 15.40 -19.13 -25.18
N LYS A 449 14.83 -18.83 -26.36
CA LYS A 449 15.56 -18.28 -27.47
C LYS A 449 14.67 -17.50 -28.43
N LEU A 450 15.17 -16.41 -28.99
CA LEU A 450 14.53 -15.70 -30.11
C LEU A 450 14.89 -16.35 -31.44
N ILE A 451 13.89 -16.62 -32.27
CA ILE A 451 14.08 -17.18 -33.63
C ILE A 451 13.98 -16.02 -34.63
N THR A 452 15.00 -15.86 -35.44
CA THR A 452 15.14 -14.70 -36.33
C THR A 452 15.46 -15.09 -37.74
N GLU A 453 15.01 -14.31 -38.68
CA GLU A 453 15.40 -14.37 -40.11
C GLU A 453 15.60 -12.94 -40.63
N ASN A 454 16.73 -12.69 -41.35
CA ASN A 454 17.05 -11.37 -41.87
C ASN A 454 16.94 -10.21 -40.86
N ASN A 455 17.44 -10.42 -39.65
CA ASN A 455 17.39 -9.47 -38.52
C ASN A 455 15.98 -9.17 -37.97
N LYS A 456 14.98 -9.97 -38.31
CA LYS A 456 13.60 -9.84 -37.80
C LYS A 456 13.21 -11.03 -36.95
N ILE A 457 12.43 -10.81 -35.93
CA ILE A 457 11.79 -11.88 -35.17
C ILE A 457 10.76 -12.58 -36.07
N ILE A 458 10.82 -13.91 -36.12
CA ILE A 458 9.85 -14.77 -36.79
C ILE A 458 9.21 -15.78 -35.81
N GLY A 459 9.74 -15.87 -34.61
CA GLY A 459 9.24 -16.77 -33.57
C GLY A 459 10.02 -16.71 -32.29
N ILE A 460 9.54 -17.45 -31.30
CA ILE A 460 10.18 -17.62 -30.01
C ILE A 460 10.19 -19.10 -29.62
N GLU A 461 11.35 -19.62 -29.25
CA GLU A 461 11.45 -20.96 -28.68
C GLU A 461 11.01 -20.95 -27.22
N VAL A 462 10.21 -21.92 -26.86
CA VAL A 462 9.56 -22.04 -25.55
C VAL A 462 9.75 -23.44 -25.01
N GLN A 463 10.17 -23.54 -23.73
CA GLN A 463 10.26 -24.80 -23.01
C GLN A 463 9.05 -24.99 -22.09
N LYS A 464 8.49 -26.20 -22.07
CA LYS A 464 7.41 -26.54 -21.13
C LYS A 464 7.92 -26.57 -19.69
N MET A 465 7.05 -26.17 -18.77
CA MET A 465 7.33 -26.13 -17.34
C MET A 465 6.40 -27.06 -16.56
N GLU A 466 6.85 -27.50 -15.40
CA GLU A 466 6.03 -28.12 -14.37
C GLU A 466 6.12 -27.31 -13.08
N LEU A 467 5.13 -27.48 -12.18
CA LEU A 467 5.12 -26.79 -10.89
C LEU A 467 5.72 -27.67 -9.80
N GLY A 468 6.86 -27.25 -9.28
CA GLY A 468 7.51 -27.83 -8.09
C GLY A 468 6.95 -27.31 -6.76
N GLU A 469 7.77 -27.36 -5.71
CA GLU A 469 7.45 -26.85 -4.38
C GLU A 469 7.27 -25.32 -4.37
N PRO A 470 6.54 -24.77 -3.40
CA PRO A 470 6.40 -23.32 -3.24
C PRO A 470 7.74 -22.60 -3.02
N ASP A 471 7.86 -21.40 -3.58
CA ASP A 471 8.96 -20.48 -3.29
C ASP A 471 8.67 -19.60 -2.05
N ASP A 472 9.60 -18.70 -1.69
CA ASP A 472 9.47 -17.82 -0.53
C ASP A 472 8.24 -16.88 -0.60
N SER A 473 7.66 -16.69 -1.78
CA SER A 473 6.40 -15.95 -1.99
C SER A 473 5.15 -16.82 -1.82
N GLY A 474 5.31 -18.11 -1.52
CA GLY A 474 4.23 -19.09 -1.43
C GLY A 474 3.70 -19.60 -2.78
N ARG A 475 4.25 -19.14 -3.91
CA ARG A 475 3.88 -19.60 -5.26
C ARG A 475 4.74 -20.79 -5.67
N ARG A 476 4.14 -21.77 -6.33
CA ARG A 476 4.86 -22.96 -6.79
C ARG A 476 5.95 -22.60 -7.81
N ARG A 477 7.16 -23.14 -7.62
CA ARG A 477 8.32 -22.88 -8.49
C ARG A 477 8.10 -23.51 -9.87
N PRO A 478 8.38 -22.78 -10.97
CA PRO A 478 8.40 -23.39 -12.30
C PRO A 478 9.67 -24.20 -12.48
N VAL A 479 9.54 -25.44 -12.91
CA VAL A 479 10.65 -26.39 -13.17
C VAL A 479 10.64 -26.73 -14.66
N PRO A 480 11.74 -26.53 -15.41
CA PRO A 480 11.81 -26.87 -16.83
C PRO A 480 11.69 -28.37 -17.08
N VAL A 481 10.94 -28.75 -18.12
CA VAL A 481 10.87 -30.13 -18.61
C VAL A 481 11.90 -30.30 -19.74
N PRO A 482 12.98 -31.06 -19.54
CA PRO A 482 14.02 -31.21 -20.55
C PRO A 482 13.51 -31.86 -21.85
N GLY A 483 13.93 -31.34 -22.98
CA GLY A 483 13.56 -31.88 -24.29
C GLY A 483 12.11 -31.61 -24.71
N SER A 484 11.48 -30.61 -24.12
CA SER A 484 10.09 -30.21 -24.41
C SER A 484 9.99 -28.91 -25.19
N GLU A 485 11.09 -28.44 -25.74
CA GLU A 485 11.20 -27.19 -26.49
C GLU A 485 10.34 -27.25 -27.76
N TYR A 486 9.68 -26.14 -28.05
CA TYR A 486 8.88 -25.93 -29.27
C TYR A 486 8.92 -24.46 -29.68
N VAL A 487 8.64 -24.18 -30.93
CA VAL A 487 8.64 -22.82 -31.48
C VAL A 487 7.20 -22.31 -31.60
N LEU A 488 6.97 -21.09 -31.12
CA LEU A 488 5.77 -20.31 -31.42
C LEU A 488 6.12 -19.24 -32.44
N ASP A 489 5.38 -19.20 -33.54
CA ASP A 489 5.53 -18.15 -34.53
C ASP A 489 5.05 -16.81 -33.94
N CYS A 490 5.85 -15.78 -34.09
CA CYS A 490 5.50 -14.41 -33.72
C CYS A 490 6.33 -13.41 -34.51
N ASP A 491 5.85 -12.18 -34.56
CA ASP A 491 6.48 -11.09 -35.30
C ASP A 491 6.97 -9.97 -34.33
N LEU A 492 6.47 -9.96 -33.07
CA LEU A 492 6.88 -9.05 -31.99
C LEU A 492 6.91 -9.80 -30.66
N VAL A 493 7.99 -9.62 -29.92
CA VAL A 493 8.14 -10.11 -28.54
C VAL A 493 8.27 -8.95 -27.57
N ILE A 494 7.44 -8.95 -26.53
CA ILE A 494 7.39 -7.90 -25.50
C ILE A 494 7.67 -8.51 -24.11
N PRO A 495 8.87 -8.29 -23.53
CA PRO A 495 9.16 -8.67 -22.14
C PRO A 495 8.36 -7.85 -21.16
N ALA A 496 7.55 -8.48 -20.29
CA ALA A 496 6.76 -7.83 -19.25
C ALA A 496 6.94 -8.55 -17.89
N ILE A 497 8.21 -8.81 -17.52
CA ILE A 497 8.61 -9.62 -16.36
C ILE A 497 9.08 -8.80 -15.15
N GLY A 498 8.82 -7.51 -15.16
CA GLY A 498 9.12 -6.56 -14.08
C GLY A 498 10.00 -5.41 -14.54
N GLN A 499 10.20 -4.47 -13.60
CA GLN A 499 10.94 -3.24 -13.82
C GLN A 499 11.89 -2.99 -12.64
N ASP A 500 12.99 -2.28 -12.91
CA ASP A 500 13.94 -1.79 -11.92
C ASP A 500 14.01 -0.25 -11.96
N PRO A 501 14.38 0.41 -10.87
CA PRO A 501 14.68 1.83 -10.86
C PRO A 501 15.88 2.16 -11.77
N ASP A 502 15.82 3.32 -12.44
CA ASP A 502 16.98 3.94 -13.08
C ASP A 502 17.61 4.92 -12.09
N LEU A 503 18.71 4.50 -11.48
CA LEU A 503 19.47 5.30 -10.49
C LEU A 503 20.76 5.89 -11.08
N SER A 504 20.89 5.97 -12.40
CA SER A 504 22.08 6.51 -13.09
C SER A 504 22.43 7.94 -12.66
N TYR A 505 21.46 8.71 -12.18
CA TYR A 505 21.68 10.05 -11.63
C TYR A 505 22.46 10.08 -10.30
N LEU A 506 22.76 8.93 -9.70
CA LEU A 506 23.64 8.81 -8.54
C LEU A 506 25.11 8.57 -8.93
N GLU A 507 25.38 8.30 -10.22
CA GLU A 507 26.74 7.96 -10.71
C GLU A 507 27.62 9.21 -10.92
N ASP A 508 27.04 10.41 -11.00
CA ASP A 508 27.76 11.66 -11.23
C ASP A 508 28.47 12.22 -9.99
N GLY A 509 28.30 11.56 -8.83
CA GLY A 509 28.92 11.95 -7.57
C GLY A 509 28.74 10.95 -6.44
N ASP A 510 29.58 11.07 -5.42
CA ASP A 510 29.36 10.33 -4.16
C ASP A 510 28.36 11.09 -3.29
N TYR A 511 27.13 10.61 -3.30
CA TYR A 511 26.04 11.14 -2.48
C TYR A 511 25.86 10.38 -1.16
N GLY A 512 26.65 9.32 -0.90
CA GLY A 512 26.50 8.46 0.27
C GLY A 512 25.17 7.68 0.32
N ILE A 513 24.41 7.66 -0.78
CA ILE A 513 23.11 6.95 -0.86
C ILE A 513 23.37 5.49 -1.21
N LYS A 514 23.02 4.58 -0.28
CA LYS A 514 23.14 3.15 -0.50
C LYS A 514 22.05 2.62 -1.41
N GLN A 515 22.41 1.59 -2.17
CA GLN A 515 21.51 0.85 -3.02
C GLN A 515 21.40 -0.61 -2.56
N THR A 516 20.23 -1.21 -2.74
CA THR A 516 20.02 -2.64 -2.50
C THR A 516 20.62 -3.45 -3.65
N ARG A 517 20.74 -4.78 -3.46
CA ARG A 517 21.10 -5.72 -4.54
C ARG A 517 20.09 -5.71 -5.72
N TRP A 518 18.91 -5.12 -5.54
CA TRP A 518 17.84 -5.00 -6.53
C TRP A 518 17.81 -3.62 -7.18
N ASN A 519 18.91 -2.85 -7.05
CA ASN A 519 19.03 -1.52 -7.62
C ASN A 519 17.94 -0.54 -7.15
N SER A 520 17.53 -0.62 -5.89
CA SER A 520 16.62 0.35 -5.26
C SER A 520 17.33 1.13 -4.15
N ILE A 521 16.83 2.32 -3.83
CA ILE A 521 17.40 3.21 -2.82
C ILE A 521 17.14 2.61 -1.42
N VAL A 522 18.18 2.58 -0.58
CA VAL A 522 18.03 2.21 0.83
C VAL A 522 17.61 3.42 1.64
N THR A 523 16.54 3.29 2.41
CA THR A 523 16.11 4.28 3.41
C THR A 523 16.22 3.71 4.82
N HIS A 524 16.31 4.58 5.82
CA HIS A 524 16.24 4.16 7.22
C HIS A 524 14.80 3.84 7.59
N GLY A 525 14.58 2.64 8.11
CA GLY A 525 13.28 2.03 8.33
C GLY A 525 12.21 3.00 8.85
N GLY A 526 11.13 3.12 8.10
CA GLY A 526 9.97 3.96 8.40
C GLY A 526 10.17 5.46 8.25
N THR A 527 11.42 5.99 8.23
CA THR A 527 11.66 7.44 8.09
C THR A 527 11.70 7.92 6.65
N MET A 528 11.79 7.02 5.69
CA MET A 528 11.97 7.32 4.26
C MET A 528 13.20 8.19 3.95
N MET A 529 14.07 8.47 4.93
CA MET A 529 15.31 9.21 4.75
C MET A 529 16.46 8.28 4.35
N THR A 530 17.28 8.70 3.40
CA THR A 530 18.49 7.99 2.99
C THR A 530 19.64 8.22 3.98
N ASP A 531 20.80 7.60 3.75
CA ASP A 531 22.02 7.89 4.53
C ASP A 531 22.51 9.35 4.34
N ASN A 532 22.03 10.05 3.32
CA ASN A 532 22.31 11.47 3.10
C ASN A 532 21.19 12.32 3.74
N GLU A 533 21.52 12.98 4.84
CA GLU A 533 20.57 13.80 5.59
C GLU A 533 19.87 14.85 4.72
N GLY A 534 18.55 14.92 4.84
CA GLY A 534 17.68 15.82 4.07
C GLY A 534 17.29 15.27 2.69
N ILE A 535 17.76 14.07 2.31
CA ILE A 535 17.31 13.37 1.10
C ILE A 535 16.46 12.18 1.51
N PHE A 536 15.24 12.15 0.98
CA PHE A 536 14.22 11.13 1.22
C PHE A 536 13.89 10.40 -0.08
N ALA A 537 13.44 9.16 0.01
CA ALA A 537 13.00 8.39 -1.14
C ALA A 537 11.74 7.58 -0.83
N GLY A 538 10.93 7.31 -1.85
CA GLY A 538 9.74 6.49 -1.69
C GLY A 538 9.08 6.13 -3.02
N GLY A 539 8.11 5.21 -2.96
CA GLY A 539 7.54 4.59 -4.14
C GLY A 539 8.49 3.57 -4.77
N ASP A 540 8.35 3.35 -6.08
CA ASP A 540 9.02 2.24 -6.75
C ASP A 540 10.56 2.36 -6.78
N CYS A 541 11.12 3.56 -6.63
CA CYS A 541 12.59 3.72 -6.59
C CYS A 541 13.21 3.21 -5.27
N GLU A 542 12.42 3.07 -4.22
CA GLU A 542 12.83 2.59 -2.91
C GLU A 542 12.42 1.13 -2.70
N TYR A 543 11.18 0.79 -3.01
CA TYR A 543 10.62 -0.54 -2.72
C TYR A 543 10.67 -1.51 -3.92
N GLY A 544 10.90 -1.01 -5.13
CA GLY A 544 10.69 -1.73 -6.40
C GLY A 544 9.29 -1.48 -6.98
N ALA A 545 9.08 -1.88 -8.24
CA ALA A 545 7.80 -1.67 -8.93
C ALA A 545 6.65 -2.43 -8.26
N MET A 546 5.68 -1.69 -7.73
CA MET A 546 4.54 -2.22 -6.98
C MET A 546 3.23 -1.54 -7.40
N THR A 547 2.38 -1.19 -6.45
CA THR A 547 1.05 -0.65 -6.69
C THR A 547 0.98 0.86 -6.43
N VAL A 548 0.06 1.53 -7.13
CA VAL A 548 -0.19 2.97 -6.94
C VAL A 548 -0.51 3.30 -5.48
N VAL A 549 -1.37 2.50 -4.83
CA VAL A 549 -1.78 2.74 -3.44
C VAL A 549 -0.62 2.60 -2.44
N LEU A 550 0.37 1.74 -2.71
CA LEU A 550 1.58 1.63 -1.89
C LEU A 550 2.46 2.87 -2.05
N ALA A 551 2.64 3.34 -3.30
CA ALA A 551 3.38 4.57 -3.57
C ALA A 551 2.74 5.80 -2.90
N VAL A 552 1.40 5.87 -2.84
CA VAL A 552 0.65 6.87 -2.08
C VAL A 552 0.95 6.76 -0.58
N GLY A 553 0.93 5.56 -0.01
CA GLY A 553 1.29 5.32 1.39
C GLY A 553 2.71 5.80 1.71
N HIS A 554 3.68 5.50 0.84
CA HIS A 554 5.06 5.99 0.98
C HIS A 554 5.16 7.51 0.89
N GLY A 555 4.48 8.14 -0.07
CA GLY A 555 4.47 9.60 -0.21
C GLY A 555 3.88 10.31 1.01
N ARG A 556 2.78 9.78 1.56
CA ARG A 556 2.17 10.30 2.79
C ARG A 556 3.10 10.18 3.99
N ARG A 557 3.75 9.03 4.16
CA ARG A 557 4.74 8.78 5.22
C ARG A 557 5.92 9.73 5.08
N ALA A 558 6.49 9.83 3.88
CA ALA A 558 7.60 10.72 3.60
C ALA A 558 7.26 12.17 3.94
N ALA A 559 6.10 12.67 3.52
CA ALA A 559 5.66 14.03 3.82
C ALA A 559 5.60 14.32 5.32
N ARG A 560 5.08 13.40 6.14
CA ARG A 560 5.03 13.54 7.60
C ARG A 560 6.42 13.62 8.23
N VAL A 561 7.31 12.72 7.83
CA VAL A 561 8.67 12.70 8.38
C VAL A 561 9.47 13.91 7.90
N MET A 562 9.32 14.28 6.64
CA MET A 562 9.95 15.48 6.08
C MET A 562 9.47 16.76 6.78
N HIS A 563 8.16 16.88 7.06
CA HIS A 563 7.64 18.02 7.82
C HIS A 563 8.32 18.13 9.20
N ARG A 564 8.42 17.03 9.95
CA ARG A 564 9.11 17.01 11.25
C ARG A 564 10.60 17.35 11.11
N TYR A 565 11.27 16.77 10.14
CA TYR A 565 12.66 17.07 9.85
C TYR A 565 12.87 18.57 9.58
N LEU A 566 12.03 19.16 8.76
CA LEU A 566 12.10 20.59 8.40
C LEU A 566 11.82 21.52 9.60
N MET A 567 10.96 21.12 10.51
CA MET A 567 10.54 21.93 11.65
C MET A 567 11.39 21.69 12.90
N GLU A 568 11.88 20.46 13.11
CA GLU A 568 12.55 20.04 14.35
C GLU A 568 14.02 19.63 14.14
N GLY A 569 14.48 19.54 12.88
CA GLY A 569 15.84 19.08 12.53
C GLY A 569 16.10 17.60 12.77
N LYS A 570 15.05 16.80 12.91
CA LYS A 570 15.15 15.35 13.18
C LYS A 570 14.18 14.54 12.35
N ALA A 571 14.70 13.61 11.57
CA ALA A 571 13.87 12.60 10.93
C ALA A 571 13.64 11.43 11.90
N TYR A 572 12.52 11.44 12.59
CA TYR A 572 12.09 10.33 13.43
C TYR A 572 10.59 10.08 13.30
N LEU A 573 10.21 8.83 13.43
CA LEU A 573 8.82 8.45 13.62
C LEU A 573 8.46 8.68 15.08
N CYS A 574 7.63 9.70 15.36
CA CYS A 574 7.07 9.85 16.70
C CYS A 574 5.95 8.83 16.87
N LEU A 575 6.20 7.80 17.66
CA LEU A 575 5.23 6.77 18.02
C LEU A 575 4.28 7.23 19.15
N LEU A 576 4.41 8.47 19.59
CA LEU A 576 3.62 9.02 20.69
C LEU A 576 2.50 9.93 20.16
N TYR A 577 1.25 9.52 20.41
CA TYR A 577 0.04 10.35 20.41
C TYR A 577 -0.61 10.82 19.10
N THR A 578 -0.54 10.05 18.03
CA THR A 578 -1.52 10.27 16.96
C THR A 578 -2.15 8.94 16.56
N SER A 579 -3.44 8.97 16.20
CA SER A 579 -4.09 7.86 15.49
C SER A 579 -3.29 7.40 14.24
N ASP A 580 -2.37 8.23 13.83
CA ASP A 580 -1.51 8.10 12.67
C ASP A 580 -0.19 7.36 12.93
N ALA A 581 0.25 7.24 14.21
CA ALA A 581 1.48 6.49 14.54
C ALA A 581 1.35 4.98 14.30
N ALA A 582 0.12 4.49 14.21
CA ALA A 582 -0.17 3.10 13.84
C ALA A 582 -0.04 2.86 12.32
N ASP A 583 -0.13 3.92 11.51
CA ASP A 583 -0.03 3.84 10.06
C ASP A 583 1.42 3.64 9.58
N ASP A 584 2.40 4.01 10.42
CA ASP A 584 3.82 3.88 10.13
C ASP A 584 4.37 2.47 10.39
N ALA A 585 3.49 1.53 10.76
CA ALA A 585 3.85 0.23 11.30
C ALA A 585 3.67 -0.95 10.33
N LEU A 586 3.42 -0.70 9.05
CA LEU A 586 3.26 -1.77 8.03
C LEU A 586 4.42 -1.83 7.07
#